data_02f6cd02c5ccc942651c280d83d244b7
#
_entry.id   02f6cd02c5ccc942651c280d83d244b7
#
_cell.length_a   1.000
_cell.length_b   1.000
_cell.length_c   1.000
_cell.angle_alpha   90.00
_cell.angle_beta   90.00
_cell.angle_gamma   90.00
#
_symmetry.space_group_name_H-M   'P 1'
#
loop_
_entity.id
_entity.type
_entity.pdbx_description
1 polymer ?
#
loop_
_entity_poly.entity_id
_entity_poly.type
_entity_poly.pdbx_seq_one_letter_code
_entity_poly.pdbx_strand_id
1 'polypeptide(L)'
;MKRKVIMFTWILAIGIAIGLIVSQVLNAQQQAVKSAVLLKADLVGMEGKSGFIVSSEVAPGELGKKHYHPGHQFGYILEGSMIMEVEGKPPVTYKPGDTFYLPPRQVHYANNVSTTAPVKVLGFAIADKGQPLAVPVK
;
A
#
# COMPACT_ATOMS: atom_id res chain seq x y z
N MET A 1 -16.82 -52.59 0.21
CA MET A 1 -15.86 -51.68 -0.48
C MET A 1 -16.47 -50.33 -0.85
N LYS A 2 -17.69 -50.23 -1.38
CA LYS A 2 -18.30 -48.96 -1.84
C LYS A 2 -18.44 -47.84 -0.75
N ARG A 3 -18.74 -48.19 0.51
CA ARG A 3 -18.88 -47.21 1.62
C ARG A 3 -17.57 -46.51 2.01
N LYS A 4 -16.43 -47.20 1.94
CA LYS A 4 -15.12 -46.61 2.27
C LYS A 4 -14.65 -45.62 1.21
N VAL A 5 -14.92 -45.87 -0.06
CA VAL A 5 -14.61 -44.99 -1.19
C VAL A 5 -15.39 -43.67 -1.11
N ILE A 6 -16.71 -43.76 -0.79
CA ILE A 6 -17.55 -42.57 -0.64
C ILE A 6 -17.06 -41.67 0.51
N MET A 7 -16.67 -42.24 1.65
CA MET A 7 -16.17 -41.50 2.80
C MET A 7 -14.85 -40.78 2.49
N PHE A 8 -13.93 -41.40 1.74
CA PHE A 8 -12.67 -40.78 1.31
C PHE A 8 -12.89 -39.63 0.33
N THR A 9 -13.87 -39.73 -0.58
CA THR A 9 -14.19 -38.63 -1.52
C THR A 9 -14.79 -37.43 -0.81
N TRP A 10 -15.60 -37.61 0.22
CA TRP A 10 -16.14 -36.49 1.02
C TRP A 10 -15.07 -35.81 1.85
N ILE A 11 -14.13 -36.53 2.46
CA ILE A 11 -13.03 -35.97 3.24
C ILE A 11 -12.10 -35.14 2.33
N LEU A 12 -11.81 -35.64 1.12
CA LEU A 12 -11.00 -34.92 0.14
C LEU A 12 -11.69 -33.63 -0.33
N ALA A 13 -12.98 -33.69 -0.62
CA ALA A 13 -13.75 -32.53 -1.06
C ALA A 13 -13.83 -31.42 0.03
N ILE A 14 -14.02 -31.81 1.29
CA ILE A 14 -14.02 -30.88 2.42
C ILE A 14 -12.61 -30.26 2.60
N GLY A 15 -11.55 -31.04 2.50
CA GLY A 15 -10.17 -30.55 2.59
C GLY A 15 -9.83 -29.52 1.51
N ILE A 16 -10.27 -29.76 0.27
CA ILE A 16 -10.09 -28.82 -0.85
C ILE A 16 -10.89 -27.53 -0.61
N ALA A 17 -12.15 -27.63 -0.16
CA ALA A 17 -12.99 -26.48 0.12
C ALA A 17 -12.40 -25.60 1.24
N ILE A 18 -11.91 -26.20 2.33
CA ILE A 18 -11.22 -25.49 3.42
C ILE A 18 -9.93 -24.84 2.92
N GLY A 19 -9.13 -25.55 2.11
CA GLY A 19 -7.90 -25.02 1.53
C GLY A 19 -8.13 -23.79 0.63
N LEU A 20 -9.21 -23.80 -0.18
CA LEU A 20 -9.59 -22.67 -1.02
C LEU A 20 -10.08 -21.47 -0.20
N ILE A 21 -10.84 -21.69 0.87
CA ILE A 21 -11.30 -20.62 1.75
C ILE A 21 -10.12 -19.99 2.48
N VAL A 22 -9.19 -20.78 3.03
CA VAL A 22 -7.99 -20.31 3.69
C VAL A 22 -7.10 -19.51 2.72
N SER A 23 -6.94 -19.97 1.47
CA SER A 23 -6.15 -19.23 0.48
C SER A 23 -6.78 -17.89 0.08
N GLN A 24 -8.10 -17.79 0.02
CA GLN A 24 -8.80 -16.54 -0.26
C GLN A 24 -8.71 -15.56 0.92
N VAL A 25 -8.79 -16.04 2.16
CA VAL A 25 -8.61 -15.21 3.36
C VAL A 25 -7.17 -14.69 3.44
N LEU A 26 -6.17 -15.51 3.15
CA LEU A 26 -4.77 -15.09 3.11
C LEU A 26 -4.49 -14.08 1.99
N ASN A 27 -5.11 -14.22 0.82
CA ASN A 27 -5.00 -13.24 -0.26
C ASN A 27 -5.71 -11.92 0.05
N ALA A 28 -6.83 -11.94 0.79
CA ALA A 28 -7.52 -10.72 1.22
C ALA A 28 -6.71 -9.92 2.26
N GLN A 29 -5.88 -10.58 3.08
CA GLN A 29 -4.96 -9.93 4.01
C GLN A 29 -3.72 -9.33 3.33
N GLN A 30 -3.46 -9.62 2.05
CA GLN A 30 -2.25 -9.19 1.34
C GLN A 30 -2.33 -7.80 0.72
N GLN A 31 -3.46 -7.10 0.77
CA GLN A 31 -3.58 -5.70 0.35
C GLN A 31 -3.50 -4.73 1.53
N ALA A 32 -2.35 -4.72 2.14
CA ALA A 32 -2.01 -3.88 3.29
C ALA A 32 -2.05 -2.38 2.97
N VAL A 33 -1.66 -2.01 1.75
CA VAL A 33 -1.76 -0.64 1.22
C VAL A 33 -2.46 -0.71 -0.14
N LYS A 34 -3.60 -0.04 -0.25
CA LYS A 34 -4.32 0.14 -1.51
C LYS A 34 -3.97 1.51 -2.07
N SER A 35 -3.46 1.57 -3.29
CA SER A 35 -3.18 2.83 -3.97
C SER A 35 -3.82 2.86 -5.34
N ALA A 36 -4.39 4.01 -5.71
CA ALA A 36 -4.99 4.28 -7.00
C ALA A 36 -4.48 5.61 -7.56
N VAL A 37 -4.09 5.61 -8.83
CA VAL A 37 -3.80 6.85 -9.56
C VAL A 37 -5.13 7.46 -9.98
N LEU A 38 -5.45 8.63 -9.43
CA LEU A 38 -6.68 9.36 -9.72
C LEU A 38 -6.51 10.26 -10.95
N LEU A 39 -5.31 10.80 -11.15
CA LEU A 39 -4.96 11.64 -12.28
C LEU A 39 -3.50 11.37 -12.65
N LYS A 40 -3.23 11.35 -13.96
CA LYS A 40 -1.89 11.45 -14.52
C LYS A 40 -1.93 12.47 -15.66
N ALA A 41 -1.00 13.42 -15.66
CA ALA A 41 -0.87 14.42 -16.72
C ALA A 41 0.59 14.67 -17.06
N ASP A 42 0.85 14.94 -18.31
CA ASP A 42 2.15 15.48 -18.74
C ASP A 42 2.22 16.96 -18.35
N LEU A 43 3.35 17.37 -17.80
CA LEU A 43 3.51 18.74 -17.29
C LEU A 43 4.03 19.66 -18.40
N VAL A 44 3.24 20.68 -18.74
CA VAL A 44 3.65 21.70 -19.71
C VAL A 44 4.81 22.52 -19.14
N GLY A 45 5.88 22.69 -19.90
CA GLY A 45 7.10 23.38 -19.45
C GLY A 45 8.02 22.54 -18.55
N MET A 46 7.73 21.25 -18.41
CA MET A 46 8.58 20.27 -17.71
C MET A 46 8.70 19.00 -18.56
N GLU A 47 9.39 19.12 -19.69
CA GLU A 47 9.54 18.04 -20.66
C GLU A 47 10.11 16.77 -20.02
N GLY A 48 9.54 15.62 -20.37
CA GLY A 48 9.93 14.33 -19.79
C GLY A 48 9.35 14.05 -18.40
N LYS A 49 8.56 14.96 -17.80
CA LYS A 49 7.91 14.78 -16.50
C LYS A 49 6.41 14.52 -16.62
N SER A 50 5.89 13.75 -15.68
CA SER A 50 4.45 13.60 -15.45
C SER A 50 4.11 13.93 -14.00
N GLY A 51 2.97 14.57 -13.80
CA GLY A 51 2.34 14.78 -12.51
C GLY A 51 1.30 13.71 -12.23
N PHE A 52 1.13 13.33 -10.96
CA PHE A 52 0.19 12.32 -10.51
C PHE A 52 -0.57 12.81 -9.29
N ILE A 53 -1.87 12.48 -9.23
CA ILE A 53 -2.64 12.48 -7.98
C ILE A 53 -2.92 11.03 -7.63
N VAL A 54 -2.55 10.63 -6.42
CA VAL A 54 -2.66 9.25 -5.93
C VAL A 54 -3.45 9.22 -4.63
N SER A 55 -4.47 8.39 -4.58
CA SER A 55 -5.13 8.03 -3.32
C SER A 55 -4.47 6.78 -2.75
N SER A 56 -4.13 6.80 -1.46
CA SER A 56 -3.60 5.62 -0.74
C SER A 56 -4.38 5.39 0.53
N GLU A 57 -4.68 4.13 0.82
CA GLU A 57 -5.30 3.68 2.06
C GLU A 57 -4.43 2.61 2.71
N VAL A 58 -4.04 2.85 3.96
CA VAL A 58 -3.26 1.91 4.80
C VAL A 58 -4.21 1.26 5.79
N ALA A 59 -4.33 -0.06 5.71
CA ALA A 59 -5.24 -0.81 6.57
C ALA A 59 -4.90 -0.67 8.07
N PRO A 60 -5.87 -0.88 8.98
CA PRO A 60 -5.61 -0.91 10.41
C PRO A 60 -4.54 -1.93 10.79
N GLY A 61 -3.59 -1.55 11.64
CA GLY A 61 -2.50 -2.41 12.12
C GLY A 61 -1.41 -2.72 11.10
N GLU A 62 -1.47 -2.13 9.91
CA GLU A 62 -0.50 -2.41 8.86
C GLU A 62 0.84 -1.73 9.12
N LEU A 63 1.89 -2.51 9.04
CA LEU A 63 3.28 -2.05 9.05
C LEU A 63 3.77 -1.95 7.61
N GLY A 64 4.04 -0.73 7.17
CA GLY A 64 4.49 -0.45 5.82
C GLY A 64 5.83 -1.10 5.49
N LYS A 65 6.03 -1.42 4.22
CA LYS A 65 7.31 -1.94 3.72
C LYS A 65 8.21 -0.80 3.25
N LYS A 66 9.51 -0.91 3.49
CA LYS A 66 10.50 0.05 3.00
C LYS A 66 10.44 0.18 1.49
N HIS A 67 10.35 1.41 1.03
CA HIS A 67 10.38 1.75 -0.38
C HIS A 67 10.87 3.19 -0.57
N TYR A 68 11.09 3.58 -1.82
CA TYR A 68 11.31 4.97 -2.21
C TYR A 68 10.49 5.32 -3.45
N HIS A 69 10.29 6.61 -3.68
CA HIS A 69 9.70 7.13 -4.91
C HIS A 69 10.81 7.68 -5.80
N PRO A 70 10.88 7.33 -7.12
CA PRO A 70 11.86 7.90 -8.03
C PRO A 70 11.77 9.42 -8.19
N GLY A 71 10.57 9.97 -8.07
CA GLY A 71 10.29 11.40 -8.16
C GLY A 71 9.99 12.06 -6.83
N HIS A 72 9.59 13.32 -6.89
CA HIS A 72 9.11 14.09 -5.74
C HIS A 72 7.74 13.60 -5.31
N GLN A 73 7.51 13.49 -4.00
CA GLN A 73 6.19 13.16 -3.46
C GLN A 73 5.80 14.15 -2.36
N PHE A 74 4.58 14.62 -2.45
CA PHE A 74 3.89 15.41 -1.44
C PHE A 74 2.69 14.61 -0.95
N GLY A 75 2.34 14.71 0.31
CA GLY A 75 1.18 14.02 0.87
C GLY A 75 0.36 14.92 1.76
N TYR A 76 -0.94 14.64 1.81
CA TYR A 76 -1.90 15.26 2.70
C TYR A 76 -2.72 14.14 3.37
N ILE A 77 -2.79 14.17 4.70
CA ILE A 77 -3.55 13.17 5.46
C ILE A 77 -5.02 13.58 5.46
N LEU A 78 -5.86 12.69 4.92
CA LEU A 78 -7.31 12.88 4.89
C LEU A 78 -7.97 12.32 6.15
N GLU A 79 -7.57 11.11 6.55
CA GLU A 79 -8.17 10.39 7.67
C GLU A 79 -7.11 9.54 8.39
N GLY A 80 -7.35 9.27 9.68
CA GLY A 80 -6.49 8.44 10.52
C GLY A 80 -5.18 9.12 10.90
N SER A 81 -4.29 8.38 11.57
CA SER A 81 -2.96 8.86 11.94
C SER A 81 -1.92 7.80 11.56
N MET A 82 -0.84 8.22 10.95
CA MET A 82 0.27 7.33 10.58
C MET A 82 1.58 7.78 11.21
N ILE A 83 2.45 6.81 11.49
CA ILE A 83 3.84 7.06 11.82
C ILE A 83 4.65 6.83 10.55
N MET A 84 5.32 7.87 10.07
CA MET A 84 6.26 7.75 8.96
C MET A 84 7.68 7.67 9.49
N GLU A 85 8.40 6.67 9.04
CA GLU A 85 9.81 6.48 9.32
C GLU A 85 10.61 6.72 8.03
N VAL A 86 11.48 7.71 8.08
CA VAL A 86 12.38 8.10 6.99
C VAL A 86 13.78 7.73 7.38
N GLU A 87 14.51 7.04 6.52
CA GLU A 87 15.87 6.61 6.80
C GLU A 87 16.77 7.80 7.19
N GLY A 88 17.46 7.67 8.32
CA GLY A 88 18.33 8.69 8.88
C GLY A 88 17.61 9.84 9.61
N LYS A 89 16.29 9.74 9.85
CA LYS A 89 15.50 10.74 10.57
C LYS A 89 14.68 10.10 11.70
N PRO A 90 14.33 10.83 12.75
CA PRO A 90 13.39 10.33 13.75
C PRO A 90 12.01 10.13 13.15
N PRO A 91 11.24 9.14 13.66
CA PRO A 91 9.85 8.92 13.25
C PRO A 91 8.99 10.17 13.49
N VAL A 92 8.05 10.41 12.56
CA VAL A 92 7.09 11.53 12.66
C VAL A 92 5.67 10.99 12.59
N THR A 93 4.82 11.42 13.53
CA THR A 93 3.38 11.12 13.48
C THR A 93 2.66 12.20 12.71
N TYR A 94 1.94 11.80 11.66
CA TYR A 94 1.07 12.65 10.86
C TYR A 94 -0.39 12.36 11.18
N LYS A 95 -1.22 13.42 11.27
CA LYS A 95 -2.65 13.41 11.58
C LYS A 95 -3.45 14.06 10.45
N PRO A 96 -4.78 13.92 10.41
CA PRO A 96 -5.62 14.60 9.42
C PRO A 96 -5.33 16.10 9.36
N GLY A 97 -5.12 16.61 8.15
CA GLY A 97 -4.70 17.99 7.89
C GLY A 97 -3.19 18.20 7.76
N ASP A 98 -2.37 17.27 8.22
CA ASP A 98 -0.92 17.38 8.09
C ASP A 98 -0.46 17.08 6.66
N THR A 99 0.66 17.69 6.31
CA THR A 99 1.34 17.47 5.02
C THR A 99 2.75 16.97 5.21
N PHE A 100 3.25 16.25 4.22
CA PHE A 100 4.65 15.84 4.16
C PHE A 100 5.23 15.98 2.76
N TYR A 101 6.55 16.05 2.69
CA TYR A 101 7.31 16.02 1.46
C TYR A 101 8.43 14.99 1.55
N LEU A 102 8.54 14.18 0.51
CA LEU A 102 9.63 13.22 0.31
C LEU A 102 10.38 13.57 -0.98
N PRO A 103 11.67 13.90 -0.89
CA PRO A 103 12.51 14.10 -2.07
C PRO A 103 12.71 12.78 -2.82
N PRO A 104 13.14 12.84 -4.09
CA PRO A 104 13.41 11.64 -4.87
C PRO A 104 14.36 10.68 -4.15
N ARG A 105 14.02 9.38 -4.21
CA ARG A 105 14.82 8.25 -3.68
C ARG A 105 15.00 8.23 -2.15
N GLN A 106 14.27 9.04 -1.40
CA GLN A 106 14.27 8.96 0.06
C GLN A 106 13.57 7.67 0.52
N VAL A 107 14.33 6.75 1.12
CA VAL A 107 13.80 5.50 1.67
C VAL A 107 12.93 5.80 2.89
N HIS A 108 11.74 5.25 2.92
CA HIS A 108 10.79 5.44 4.01
C HIS A 108 9.78 4.30 4.06
N TYR A 109 8.98 4.27 5.11
CA TYR A 109 7.77 3.46 5.26
C TYR A 109 6.79 4.12 6.21
N ALA A 110 5.52 3.80 6.09
CA ALA A 110 4.44 4.36 6.89
C ALA A 110 3.67 3.25 7.62
N ASN A 111 3.48 3.41 8.92
CA ASN A 111 2.80 2.47 9.79
C ASN A 111 1.46 3.03 10.24
N ASN A 112 0.40 2.24 10.12
CA ASN A 112 -0.88 2.53 10.76
C ASN A 112 -0.98 1.73 12.07
N VAL A 113 -0.77 2.41 13.19
CA VAL A 113 -0.82 1.77 14.52
C VAL A 113 -2.23 1.65 15.09
N SER A 114 -3.24 2.22 14.43
CA SER A 114 -4.64 2.01 14.80
C SER A 114 -5.04 0.57 14.49
N THR A 115 -5.73 -0.09 15.41
CA THR A 115 -6.25 -1.45 15.19
C THR A 115 -7.66 -1.46 14.55
N THR A 116 -8.28 -0.29 14.38
CA THR A 116 -9.69 -0.19 13.96
C THR A 116 -9.94 0.75 12.78
N ALA A 117 -9.09 1.77 12.60
CA ALA A 117 -9.32 2.80 11.59
C ALA A 117 -8.21 2.80 10.52
N PRO A 118 -8.55 2.92 9.22
CA PRO A 118 -7.57 3.08 8.16
C PRO A 118 -6.92 4.47 8.21
N VAL A 119 -5.77 4.61 7.56
CA VAL A 119 -5.20 5.91 7.21
C VAL A 119 -5.46 6.17 5.74
N LYS A 120 -5.99 7.34 5.40
CA LYS A 120 -6.17 7.77 4.01
C LYS A 120 -5.29 8.97 3.70
N VAL A 121 -4.57 8.88 2.61
CA VAL A 121 -3.61 9.89 2.15
C VAL A 121 -3.92 10.28 0.72
N LEU A 122 -3.94 11.57 0.44
CA LEU A 122 -3.90 12.12 -0.91
C LEU A 122 -2.46 12.49 -1.24
N GLY A 123 -1.88 11.82 -2.21
CA GLY A 123 -0.51 12.03 -2.67
C GLY A 123 -0.48 12.83 -3.98
N PHE A 124 0.55 13.66 -4.11
CA PHE A 124 0.91 14.34 -5.36
C PHE A 124 2.36 13.96 -5.67
N ALA A 125 2.60 13.52 -6.89
CA ALA A 125 3.96 13.13 -7.29
C ALA A 125 4.34 13.79 -8.62
N ILE A 126 5.63 14.09 -8.77
CA ILE A 126 6.24 14.51 -10.03
C ILE A 126 7.41 13.57 -10.29
N ALA A 127 7.35 12.83 -11.39
CA ALA A 127 8.38 11.85 -11.75
C ALA A 127 8.67 11.88 -13.25
N ASP A 128 9.81 11.29 -13.64
CA ASP A 128 10.11 11.06 -15.05
C ASP A 128 9.10 10.11 -15.67
N LYS A 129 8.76 10.35 -16.94
CA LYS A 129 7.88 9.46 -17.71
C LYS A 129 8.43 8.04 -17.75
N GLY A 130 7.55 7.07 -17.52
CA GLY A 130 7.91 5.65 -17.53
C GLY A 130 8.50 5.12 -16.24
N GLN A 131 8.80 5.96 -15.24
CA GLN A 131 9.23 5.49 -13.92
C GLN A 131 8.05 4.94 -13.11
N PRO A 132 8.26 3.89 -12.29
CA PRO A 132 7.27 3.41 -11.35
C PRO A 132 7.02 4.46 -10.26
N LEU A 133 5.82 4.48 -9.68
CA LEU A 133 5.51 5.40 -8.57
C LEU A 133 6.27 5.05 -7.29
N ALA A 134 6.53 3.78 -7.03
CA ALA A 134 7.28 3.32 -5.87
C ALA A 134 8.19 2.14 -6.23
N VAL A 135 9.33 2.05 -5.56
CA VAL A 135 10.33 0.99 -5.72
C VAL A 135 10.60 0.37 -4.35
N PRO A 136 10.28 -0.93 -4.15
CA PRO A 136 10.57 -1.61 -2.88
C PRO A 136 12.08 -1.66 -2.61
N VAL A 137 12.44 -1.59 -1.32
CA VAL A 137 13.80 -1.78 -0.83
C VAL A 137 13.85 -3.09 -0.04
N LYS A 138 14.88 -3.88 -0.27
CA LYS A 138 15.10 -5.17 0.42
C LYS A 138 15.65 -4.95 1.82
#